data_5af9c2239d1b55b99c9f49d3df8e7aea
#
_entry.id   5af9c2239d1b55b99c9f49d3df8e7aea
#
_cell.length_a   1.000
_cell.length_b   1.000
_cell.length_c   1.000
_cell.angle_alpha   90.00
_cell.angle_beta   90.00
_cell.angle_gamma   90.00
#
_symmetry.space_group_name_H-M   'P 1'
#
loop_
_entity.id
_entity.type
_entity.pdbx_description
1 polymer ?
#
loop_
_entity_poly.entity_id
_entity_poly.type
_entity_poly.pdbx_seq_one_letter_code
_entity_poly.pdbx_strand_id
1 'polypeptide(L)'
;ELFPELESKVIISENILSESFIKGEADKLDVSNEMDDSCVKLLSIGRFCEAKNFDNVPEIASIIKSKGIDFRWYIIGYGADENLIKSKIAQYNMEGTVIILGKKENPYPYIKACDVCVQPSRYEGKCVAVREAQILNKPVIITNYASSKSQLQDGFDGVIVPMDNQGCADGIVKVIDDKDLQNQLIENTKKTDYTNSKELSKLYELIQ
;
A
#
# COMPACT_ATOMS: atom_id res chain seq x y z
N GLU A 1 -25.36 -14.36 7.34
CA GLU A 1 -25.17 -15.48 6.39
C GLU A 1 -26.41 -15.53 5.48
N LEU A 2 -26.20 -15.24 4.16
CA LEU A 2 -27.31 -15.12 3.20
C LEU A 2 -27.77 -16.49 2.64
N PHE A 3 -26.91 -17.52 2.72
CA PHE A 3 -27.16 -18.85 2.13
C PHE A 3 -26.50 -19.95 2.97
N PRO A 4 -27.07 -20.31 4.15
CA PRO A 4 -26.49 -21.34 5.04
C PRO A 4 -26.33 -22.72 4.38
N GLU A 5 -27.23 -23.04 3.43
CA GLU A 5 -27.21 -24.30 2.69
C GLU A 5 -26.03 -24.46 1.73
N LEU A 6 -25.33 -23.37 1.44
CA LEU A 6 -24.13 -23.37 0.58
C LEU A 6 -22.83 -23.40 1.38
N GLU A 7 -22.85 -23.26 2.70
CA GLU A 7 -21.67 -23.13 3.54
C GLU A 7 -20.68 -24.29 3.33
N SER A 8 -21.19 -25.53 3.20
CA SER A 8 -20.37 -26.72 2.91
C SER A 8 -19.80 -26.79 1.48
N LYS A 9 -20.26 -25.90 0.59
CA LYS A 9 -19.85 -25.84 -0.82
C LYS A 9 -18.98 -24.63 -1.13
N VAL A 10 -18.70 -23.77 -0.12
CA VAL A 10 -17.90 -22.57 -0.29
C VAL A 10 -16.49 -22.84 0.20
N ILE A 11 -15.51 -22.59 -0.66
CA ILE A 11 -14.10 -22.59 -0.29
C ILE A 11 -13.60 -21.15 -0.36
N ILE A 12 -13.02 -20.69 0.75
CA ILE A 12 -12.35 -19.40 0.81
C ILE A 12 -10.91 -19.61 0.34
N SER A 13 -10.54 -18.93 -0.75
CA SER A 13 -9.16 -18.89 -1.24
C SER A 13 -8.65 -17.47 -1.27
N GLU A 14 -7.46 -17.24 -0.69
CA GLU A 14 -6.76 -15.97 -0.74
C GLU A 14 -6.06 -15.80 -2.10
N ASN A 15 -5.75 -14.54 -2.46
CA ASN A 15 -4.97 -14.26 -3.67
C ASN A 15 -3.59 -14.92 -3.60
N ILE A 16 -3.24 -15.65 -4.65
CA ILE A 16 -1.93 -16.31 -4.78
C ILE A 16 -1.01 -15.37 -5.55
N LEU A 17 0.19 -15.13 -5.00
CA LEU A 17 1.19 -14.25 -5.59
C LEU A 17 2.47 -15.03 -5.85
N SER A 18 3.17 -14.68 -6.92
CA SER A 18 4.48 -15.25 -7.23
C SER A 18 5.59 -14.31 -6.80
N GLU A 19 6.32 -14.69 -5.76
CA GLU A 19 7.45 -13.91 -5.25
C GLU A 19 8.53 -13.75 -6.32
N SER A 20 8.89 -14.83 -7.02
CA SER A 20 9.91 -14.79 -8.07
C SER A 20 9.52 -13.89 -9.23
N PHE A 21 8.23 -13.90 -9.62
CA PHE A 21 7.72 -12.99 -10.64
C PHE A 21 7.80 -11.52 -10.17
N ILE A 22 7.29 -11.21 -8.99
CA ILE A 22 7.27 -9.85 -8.45
C ILE A 22 8.69 -9.29 -8.32
N LYS A 23 9.61 -10.06 -7.73
CA LYS A 23 11.02 -9.65 -7.60
C LYS A 23 11.69 -9.48 -8.96
N GLY A 24 11.46 -10.41 -9.90
CA GLY A 24 11.99 -10.32 -11.26
C GLY A 24 11.47 -9.10 -12.04
N GLU A 25 10.18 -8.79 -11.89
CA GLU A 25 9.59 -7.58 -12.51
C GLU A 25 10.10 -6.29 -11.88
N ALA A 26 10.38 -6.28 -10.58
CA ALA A 26 10.89 -5.12 -9.86
C ALA A 26 12.30 -4.70 -10.30
N ASP A 27 13.05 -5.62 -10.93
CA ASP A 27 14.41 -5.36 -11.41
C ASP A 27 14.48 -4.92 -12.89
N LYS A 28 13.34 -4.91 -13.60
CA LYS A 28 13.32 -4.67 -15.05
C LYS A 28 13.43 -3.20 -15.47
N LEU A 29 13.13 -2.27 -14.57
CA LEU A 29 13.06 -0.86 -14.93
C LEU A 29 13.69 0.00 -13.83
N ASP A 30 14.54 0.93 -14.24
CA ASP A 30 15.02 2.02 -13.39
C ASP A 30 13.99 3.16 -13.42
N VAL A 31 13.49 3.54 -12.25
CA VAL A 31 12.48 4.60 -12.07
C VAL A 31 13.05 5.85 -11.38
N SER A 32 14.37 5.96 -11.25
CA SER A 32 15.05 7.08 -10.59
C SER A 32 14.73 8.44 -11.24
N ASN A 33 14.42 8.45 -12.55
CA ASN A 33 13.99 9.66 -13.25
C ASN A 33 12.55 10.10 -12.92
N GLU A 34 11.74 9.22 -12.33
CA GLU A 34 10.34 9.48 -11.96
C GLU A 34 10.16 9.63 -10.44
N MET A 35 11.07 9.10 -9.64
CA MET A 35 11.03 9.15 -8.18
C MET A 35 12.30 9.79 -7.63
N ASP A 36 12.16 10.98 -7.04
CA ASP A 36 13.26 11.77 -6.49
C ASP A 36 13.92 11.07 -5.29
N ASP A 37 15.22 10.84 -5.37
CA ASP A 37 16.01 10.19 -4.30
C ASP A 37 16.49 11.18 -3.22
N SER A 38 16.24 12.47 -3.37
CA SER A 38 16.70 13.49 -2.41
C SER A 38 15.84 13.57 -1.14
N CYS A 39 14.67 12.91 -1.11
CA CYS A 39 13.73 12.98 0.00
C CYS A 39 13.05 11.63 0.24
N VAL A 40 12.27 11.52 1.32
CA VAL A 40 11.49 10.30 1.63
C VAL A 40 10.44 10.06 0.56
N LYS A 41 10.38 8.84 0.02
CA LYS A 41 9.44 8.41 -1.01
C LYS A 41 8.32 7.57 -0.42
N LEU A 42 7.12 8.15 -0.34
CA LEU A 42 5.88 7.44 -0.01
C LEU A 42 5.22 6.98 -1.32
N LEU A 43 4.61 5.79 -1.31
CA LEU A 43 3.92 5.24 -2.48
C LEU A 43 2.56 4.68 -2.10
N SER A 44 1.55 5.03 -2.89
CA SER A 44 0.21 4.43 -2.86
C SER A 44 -0.17 3.88 -4.23
N ILE A 45 -0.83 2.72 -4.27
CA ILE A 45 -1.23 2.06 -5.53
C ILE A 45 -2.68 1.63 -5.46
N GLY A 46 -3.47 2.01 -6.48
CA GLY A 46 -4.85 1.55 -6.57
C GLY A 46 -5.72 2.36 -7.50
N ARG A 47 -6.99 1.96 -7.63
CA ARG A 47 -7.97 2.72 -8.41
C ARG A 47 -8.29 4.04 -7.71
N PHE A 48 -8.48 5.09 -8.47
CA PHE A 48 -8.93 6.39 -7.94
C PHE A 48 -10.44 6.35 -7.74
N CYS A 49 -10.84 5.96 -6.54
CA CYS A 49 -12.22 5.81 -6.10
C CYS A 49 -12.31 6.05 -4.59
N GLU A 50 -13.51 6.30 -4.09
CA GLU A 50 -13.80 6.58 -2.68
C GLU A 50 -13.14 5.57 -1.72
N ALA A 51 -13.18 4.27 -2.05
CA ALA A 51 -12.61 3.21 -1.21
C ALA A 51 -11.13 3.42 -0.90
N LYS A 52 -10.36 3.93 -1.86
CA LYS A 52 -8.90 4.11 -1.75
C LYS A 52 -8.50 5.37 -1.00
N ASN A 53 -9.41 6.32 -0.81
CA ASN A 53 -9.20 7.54 -0.03
C ASN A 53 -8.05 8.43 -0.54
N PHE A 54 -7.72 8.35 -1.83
CA PHE A 54 -6.63 9.17 -2.38
C PHE A 54 -6.99 10.65 -2.47
N ASP A 55 -8.26 10.99 -2.41
CA ASP A 55 -8.76 12.36 -2.29
C ASP A 55 -8.34 13.05 -0.97
N ASN A 56 -8.06 12.29 0.10
CA ASN A 56 -7.55 12.81 1.36
C ASN A 56 -6.01 12.83 1.46
N VAL A 57 -5.30 12.18 0.55
CA VAL A 57 -3.82 12.19 0.55
C VAL A 57 -3.24 13.61 0.56
N PRO A 58 -3.74 14.59 -0.21
CA PRO A 58 -3.21 15.94 -0.18
C PRO A 58 -3.34 16.63 1.19
N GLU A 59 -4.43 16.41 1.92
CA GLU A 59 -4.62 16.94 3.28
C GLU A 59 -3.65 16.25 4.25
N ILE A 60 -3.57 14.93 4.23
CA ILE A 60 -2.62 14.17 5.06
C ILE A 60 -1.18 14.63 4.78
N ALA A 61 -0.82 14.82 3.50
CA ALA A 61 0.48 15.32 3.09
C ALA A 61 0.77 16.72 3.62
N SER A 62 -0.24 17.61 3.64
CA SER A 62 -0.08 18.96 4.20
C SER A 62 0.23 18.94 5.69
N ILE A 63 -0.39 18.02 6.44
CA ILE A 63 -0.11 17.81 7.87
C ILE A 63 1.33 17.30 8.06
N ILE A 64 1.77 16.32 7.28
CA ILE A 64 3.14 15.79 7.35
C ILE A 64 4.16 16.89 7.03
N LYS A 65 3.90 17.67 5.98
CA LYS A 65 4.78 18.80 5.57
C LYS A 65 4.88 19.87 6.66
N SER A 66 3.79 20.16 7.37
CA SER A 66 3.77 21.11 8.49
C SER A 66 4.66 20.69 9.66
N LYS A 67 5.00 19.42 9.78
CA LYS A 67 5.94 18.86 10.77
C LYS A 67 7.41 18.91 10.33
N GLY A 68 7.69 19.49 9.14
CA GLY A 68 9.06 19.67 8.64
C GLY A 68 9.66 18.47 7.94
N ILE A 69 8.87 17.45 7.63
CA ILE A 69 9.34 16.28 6.88
C ILE A 69 9.47 16.63 5.39
N ASP A 70 10.62 16.33 4.80
CA ASP A 70 10.84 16.44 3.35
C ASP A 70 10.55 15.09 2.70
N PHE A 71 9.53 15.06 1.85
CA PHE A 71 9.03 13.84 1.20
C PHE A 71 8.33 14.13 -0.13
N ARG A 72 8.18 13.07 -0.91
CA ARG A 72 7.26 13.00 -2.06
C ARG A 72 6.31 11.83 -1.85
N TRP A 73 5.03 12.05 -2.15
CA TRP A 73 4.03 11.00 -2.11
C TRP A 73 3.54 10.69 -3.52
N TYR A 74 3.99 9.57 -4.02
CA TYR A 74 3.67 9.10 -5.36
C TYR A 74 2.39 8.26 -5.33
N ILE A 75 1.50 8.48 -6.31
CA ILE A 75 0.26 7.72 -6.44
C ILE A 75 0.20 7.07 -7.82
N ILE A 76 0.18 5.76 -7.86
CA ILE A 76 0.02 4.97 -9.08
C ILE A 76 -1.43 4.50 -9.18
N GLY A 77 -2.06 4.77 -10.31
CA GLY A 77 -3.41 4.32 -10.57
C GLY A 77 -4.16 5.19 -11.56
N TYR A 78 -5.45 4.95 -11.63
CA TYR A 78 -6.40 5.70 -12.46
C TYR A 78 -7.82 5.49 -11.92
N GLY A 79 -8.75 6.34 -12.30
CA GLY A 79 -10.16 6.18 -11.92
C GLY A 79 -10.96 7.47 -11.95
N ALA A 80 -12.22 7.37 -11.54
CA ALA A 80 -13.17 8.48 -11.64
C ALA A 80 -12.76 9.69 -10.78
N ASP A 81 -12.06 9.47 -9.67
CA ASP A 81 -11.72 10.51 -8.70
C ASP A 81 -10.43 11.26 -9.05
N GLU A 82 -9.81 11.03 -10.23
CA GLU A 82 -8.56 11.69 -10.61
C GLU A 82 -8.64 13.21 -10.56
N ASN A 83 -9.71 13.79 -11.10
CA ASN A 83 -9.92 15.24 -11.07
C ASN A 83 -10.14 15.76 -9.63
N LEU A 84 -10.81 14.99 -8.79
CA LEU A 84 -10.99 15.32 -7.38
C LEU A 84 -9.64 15.35 -6.66
N ILE A 85 -8.78 14.33 -6.87
CA ILE A 85 -7.45 14.27 -6.27
C ILE A 85 -6.62 15.48 -6.73
N LYS A 86 -6.60 15.79 -8.04
CA LYS A 86 -5.89 16.96 -8.58
C LYS A 86 -6.38 18.28 -7.98
N SER A 87 -7.70 18.45 -7.83
CA SER A 87 -8.27 19.64 -7.19
C SER A 87 -7.86 19.78 -5.73
N LYS A 88 -7.77 18.66 -5.00
CA LYS A 88 -7.31 18.62 -3.61
C LYS A 88 -5.81 18.90 -3.48
N ILE A 89 -4.98 18.42 -4.42
CA ILE A 89 -3.55 18.78 -4.48
C ILE A 89 -3.38 20.29 -4.57
N ALA A 90 -4.12 20.96 -5.46
CA ALA A 90 -4.09 22.41 -5.58
C ALA A 90 -4.66 23.11 -4.33
N GLN A 91 -5.78 22.61 -3.79
CA GLN A 91 -6.42 23.17 -2.58
C GLN A 91 -5.48 23.21 -1.38
N TYR A 92 -4.65 22.17 -1.19
CA TYR A 92 -3.73 22.04 -0.07
C TYR A 92 -2.30 22.52 -0.38
N ASN A 93 -2.04 23.08 -1.58
CA ASN A 93 -0.73 23.52 -2.08
C ASN A 93 0.31 22.40 -2.00
N MET A 94 -0.07 21.20 -2.49
CA MET A 94 0.77 20.00 -2.48
C MET A 94 1.33 19.65 -3.86
N GLU A 95 1.31 20.57 -4.82
CA GLU A 95 1.97 20.40 -6.11
C GLU A 95 3.47 20.10 -5.91
N GLY A 96 3.98 19.11 -6.63
CA GLY A 96 5.35 18.64 -6.49
C GLY A 96 5.64 17.85 -5.20
N THR A 97 4.70 17.81 -4.22
CA THR A 97 4.78 16.94 -3.03
C THR A 97 3.93 15.69 -3.22
N VAL A 98 2.68 15.82 -3.68
CA VAL A 98 1.82 14.70 -4.06
C VAL A 98 1.84 14.60 -5.58
N ILE A 99 2.30 13.48 -6.12
CA ILE A 99 2.58 13.26 -7.53
C ILE A 99 1.76 12.09 -8.05
N ILE A 100 0.87 12.35 -8.99
CA ILE A 100 0.10 11.31 -9.68
C ILE A 100 0.95 10.78 -10.84
N LEU A 101 1.40 9.54 -10.75
CA LEU A 101 2.19 8.88 -11.82
C LEU A 101 1.32 8.25 -12.92
N GLY A 102 -0.03 8.25 -12.73
CA GLY A 102 -0.94 7.58 -13.64
C GLY A 102 -0.88 6.06 -13.54
N LYS A 103 -1.49 5.38 -14.53
CA LYS A 103 -1.46 3.92 -14.61
C LYS A 103 -0.05 3.45 -15.03
N LYS A 104 0.48 2.47 -14.30
CA LYS A 104 1.71 1.76 -14.67
C LYS A 104 1.38 0.29 -14.93
N GLU A 105 1.90 -0.28 -16.01
CA GLU A 105 1.70 -1.71 -16.32
C GLU A 105 2.54 -2.59 -15.39
N ASN A 106 3.73 -2.13 -15.04
CA ASN A 106 4.61 -2.76 -14.05
C ASN A 106 4.83 -1.79 -12.87
N PRO A 107 4.11 -1.95 -11.73
CA PRO A 107 4.29 -1.09 -10.57
C PRO A 107 5.46 -1.52 -9.66
N TYR A 108 6.00 -2.71 -9.81
CA TYR A 108 6.97 -3.28 -8.90
C TYR A 108 8.29 -2.52 -8.79
N PRO A 109 8.86 -1.92 -9.87
CA PRO A 109 10.03 -1.06 -9.75
C PRO A 109 9.78 0.17 -8.85
N TYR A 110 8.59 0.74 -8.89
CA TYR A 110 8.19 1.86 -8.02
C TYR A 110 8.03 1.42 -6.57
N ILE A 111 7.46 0.23 -6.31
CA ILE A 111 7.41 -0.36 -4.98
C ILE A 111 8.83 -0.59 -4.47
N LYS A 112 9.72 -1.13 -5.30
CA LYS A 112 11.12 -1.34 -4.93
C LYS A 112 11.84 -0.04 -4.61
N ALA A 113 11.56 1.03 -5.34
CA ALA A 113 12.21 2.34 -5.19
C ALA A 113 11.66 3.16 -4.01
N CYS A 114 10.42 2.94 -3.55
CA CYS A 114 9.87 3.72 -2.43
C CYS A 114 10.51 3.35 -1.08
N ASP A 115 10.41 4.26 -0.11
CA ASP A 115 10.86 4.03 1.27
C ASP A 115 9.74 3.41 2.11
N VAL A 116 8.48 3.84 1.92
CA VAL A 116 7.30 3.35 2.64
C VAL A 116 6.11 3.25 1.69
N CYS A 117 5.43 2.11 1.70
CA CYS A 117 4.13 1.96 1.05
C CYS A 117 3.02 2.38 2.01
N VAL A 118 2.16 3.30 1.57
CA VAL A 118 1.03 3.81 2.36
C VAL A 118 -0.27 3.52 1.64
N GLN A 119 -1.19 2.80 2.28
CA GLN A 119 -2.52 2.54 1.73
C GLN A 119 -3.59 3.13 2.65
N PRO A 120 -4.00 4.40 2.42
CA PRO A 120 -4.88 5.15 3.32
C PRO A 120 -6.36 4.83 3.11
N SER A 121 -6.71 3.62 2.71
CA SER A 121 -8.05 3.22 2.28
C SER A 121 -9.11 3.42 3.36
N ARG A 122 -10.33 3.77 2.94
CA ARG A 122 -11.52 3.76 3.81
C ARG A 122 -12.03 2.34 4.06
N TYR A 123 -11.97 1.50 3.04
CA TYR A 123 -12.32 0.09 3.13
C TYR A 123 -11.62 -0.75 2.07
N GLU A 124 -11.29 -1.99 2.43
CA GLU A 124 -10.67 -2.99 1.57
C GLU A 124 -11.21 -4.38 1.92
N GLY A 125 -11.21 -5.29 0.95
CA GLY A 125 -11.24 -6.73 1.23
C GLY A 125 -9.83 -7.21 1.58
N LYS A 126 -9.04 -7.52 0.55
CA LYS A 126 -7.60 -7.80 0.64
C LYS A 126 -6.87 -6.93 -0.39
N CYS A 127 -6.03 -6.03 0.07
CA CYS A 127 -5.26 -5.16 -0.80
C CYS A 127 -4.03 -5.90 -1.34
N VAL A 128 -4.05 -6.23 -2.62
CA VAL A 128 -2.93 -6.94 -3.30
C VAL A 128 -1.65 -6.11 -3.23
N ALA A 129 -1.72 -4.79 -3.47
CA ALA A 129 -0.56 -3.90 -3.42
C ALA A 129 0.17 -3.93 -2.06
N VAL A 130 -0.54 -4.16 -0.95
CA VAL A 130 0.06 -4.35 0.38
C VAL A 130 0.90 -5.63 0.41
N ARG A 131 0.39 -6.74 -0.12
CA ARG A 131 1.14 -8.01 -0.20
C ARG A 131 2.35 -7.91 -1.12
N GLU A 132 2.19 -7.23 -2.26
CA GLU A 132 3.30 -6.98 -3.20
C GLU A 132 4.41 -6.16 -2.54
N ALA A 133 4.06 -5.14 -1.75
CA ALA A 133 5.02 -4.36 -0.98
C ALA A 133 5.72 -5.20 0.10
N GLN A 134 5.00 -6.07 0.81
CA GLN A 134 5.58 -6.99 1.79
C GLN A 134 6.54 -8.00 1.15
N ILE A 135 6.19 -8.56 -0.03
CA ILE A 135 7.08 -9.44 -0.82
C ILE A 135 8.37 -8.71 -1.23
N LEU A 136 8.28 -7.42 -1.53
CA LEU A 136 9.44 -6.57 -1.84
C LEU A 136 10.11 -5.98 -0.59
N ASN A 137 9.75 -6.46 0.61
CA ASN A 137 10.30 -6.09 1.91
C ASN A 137 10.24 -4.58 2.19
N LYS A 138 9.13 -3.96 1.81
CA LYS A 138 8.91 -2.54 2.11
C LYS A 138 8.12 -2.36 3.40
N PRO A 139 8.46 -1.37 4.23
CA PRO A 139 7.57 -0.94 5.30
C PRO A 139 6.21 -0.55 4.74
N VAL A 140 5.15 -1.07 5.34
CA VAL A 140 3.78 -0.84 4.90
C VAL A 140 2.98 -0.15 5.99
N ILE A 141 2.23 0.88 5.62
CA ILE A 141 1.26 1.55 6.48
C ILE A 141 -0.12 1.42 5.86
N ILE A 142 -1.08 0.97 6.63
CA ILE A 142 -2.50 0.95 6.23
C ILE A 142 -3.35 1.65 7.29
N THR A 143 -4.49 2.16 6.89
CA THR A 143 -5.50 2.67 7.82
C THR A 143 -6.27 1.54 8.50
N ASN A 144 -6.87 1.81 9.65
CA ASN A 144 -7.62 0.84 10.46
C ASN A 144 -9.04 0.58 9.89
N TYR A 145 -9.13 0.16 8.62
CA TYR A 145 -10.40 -0.31 8.04
C TYR A 145 -10.77 -1.70 8.61
N ALA A 146 -12.01 -2.11 8.45
CA ALA A 146 -12.59 -3.28 9.13
C ALA A 146 -11.77 -4.58 8.96
N SER A 147 -11.17 -4.82 7.79
CA SER A 147 -10.34 -6.01 7.50
C SER A 147 -8.83 -5.81 7.73
N SER A 148 -8.38 -4.65 8.21
CA SER A 148 -6.96 -4.30 8.34
C SER A 148 -6.12 -5.34 9.10
N LYS A 149 -6.65 -5.85 10.22
CA LYS A 149 -5.98 -6.88 11.05
C LYS A 149 -5.85 -8.24 10.36
N SER A 150 -6.63 -8.51 9.32
CA SER A 150 -6.46 -9.70 8.48
C SER A 150 -5.47 -9.45 7.33
N GLN A 151 -5.13 -8.19 7.08
CA GLN A 151 -4.19 -7.79 6.04
C GLN A 151 -2.74 -7.83 6.53
N LEU A 152 -2.49 -7.34 7.75
CA LEU A 152 -1.16 -7.34 8.37
C LEU A 152 -1.25 -7.42 9.89
N GLN A 153 -0.12 -7.76 10.53
CA GLN A 153 0.05 -7.73 11.97
C GLN A 153 0.73 -6.42 12.37
N ASP A 154 -0.02 -5.58 13.10
CA ASP A 154 0.43 -4.25 13.52
C ASP A 154 1.74 -4.30 14.32
N GLY A 155 2.71 -3.46 13.93
CA GLY A 155 4.04 -3.40 14.53
C GLY A 155 4.96 -4.58 14.21
N PHE A 156 4.49 -5.58 13.44
CA PHE A 156 5.29 -6.74 13.04
C PHE A 156 5.67 -6.71 11.56
N ASP A 157 4.70 -6.69 10.65
CA ASP A 157 4.93 -6.70 9.20
C ASP A 157 4.32 -5.49 8.47
N GLY A 158 3.92 -4.49 9.26
CA GLY A 158 3.39 -3.20 8.85
C GLY A 158 2.83 -2.44 10.04
N VAL A 159 2.28 -1.27 9.80
CA VAL A 159 1.67 -0.41 10.83
C VAL A 159 0.23 -0.07 10.45
N ILE A 160 -0.68 -0.20 11.43
CA ILE A 160 -2.08 0.20 11.29
C ILE A 160 -2.27 1.56 11.96
N VAL A 161 -2.69 2.55 11.18
CA VAL A 161 -2.89 3.93 11.66
C VAL A 161 -4.38 4.30 11.71
N PRO A 162 -4.78 5.32 12.50
CA PRO A 162 -6.14 5.83 12.46
C PRO A 162 -6.61 6.23 11.06
N MET A 163 -7.92 6.19 10.83
CA MET A 163 -8.51 6.54 9.52
C MET A 163 -8.67 8.04 9.33
N ASP A 164 -8.66 8.83 10.40
CA ASP A 164 -8.67 10.28 10.30
C ASP A 164 -7.35 10.83 9.79
N ASN A 165 -7.39 11.98 9.12
CA ASN A 165 -6.23 12.53 8.42
C ASN A 165 -5.09 12.89 9.38
N GLN A 166 -5.40 13.39 10.59
CA GLN A 166 -4.38 13.72 11.58
C GLN A 166 -3.69 12.47 12.11
N GLY A 167 -4.47 11.47 12.56
CA GLY A 167 -3.93 10.20 13.07
C GLY A 167 -3.14 9.42 12.01
N CYS A 168 -3.60 9.45 10.76
CA CYS A 168 -2.88 8.87 9.63
C CYS A 168 -1.52 9.57 9.41
N ALA A 169 -1.50 10.90 9.38
CA ALA A 169 -0.27 11.70 9.24
C ALA A 169 0.71 11.44 10.39
N ASP A 170 0.24 11.41 11.63
CA ASP A 170 1.06 11.15 12.82
C ASP A 170 1.70 9.76 12.77
N GLY A 171 0.92 8.76 12.35
CA GLY A 171 1.43 7.40 12.19
C GLY A 171 2.47 7.28 11.07
N ILE A 172 2.28 7.98 9.95
CA ILE A 172 3.26 8.01 8.84
C ILE A 172 4.56 8.66 9.31
N VAL A 173 4.49 9.82 9.97
CA VAL A 173 5.67 10.53 10.51
C VAL A 173 6.43 9.63 11.49
N LYS A 174 5.72 8.97 12.41
CA LYS A 174 6.35 8.02 13.34
C LYS A 174 7.16 6.95 12.62
N VAL A 175 6.62 6.36 11.55
CA VAL A 175 7.35 5.34 10.78
C VAL A 175 8.53 5.95 10.02
N ILE A 176 8.40 7.17 9.49
CA ILE A 176 9.51 7.84 8.78
C ILE A 176 10.68 8.12 9.72
N ASP A 177 10.40 8.60 10.93
CA ASP A 177 11.40 9.01 11.91
C ASP A 177 12.03 7.83 12.67
N ASP A 178 11.31 6.71 12.80
CA ASP A 178 11.76 5.53 13.55
C ASP A 178 12.43 4.50 12.62
N LYS A 179 13.75 4.66 12.42
CA LYS A 179 14.55 3.76 11.58
C LYS A 179 14.66 2.34 12.16
N ASP A 180 14.60 2.19 13.47
CA ASP A 180 14.62 0.88 14.12
C ASP A 180 13.32 0.12 13.83
N LEU A 181 12.19 0.79 13.92
CA LEU A 181 10.89 0.23 13.51
C LEU A 181 10.90 -0.16 12.03
N GLN A 182 11.39 0.73 11.13
CA GLN A 182 11.48 0.39 9.69
C GLN A 182 12.31 -0.88 9.47
N ASN A 183 13.49 -0.96 10.08
CA ASN A 183 14.37 -2.13 9.97
C ASN A 183 13.71 -3.40 10.53
N GLN A 184 13.02 -3.30 11.66
CA GLN A 184 12.27 -4.41 12.24
C GLN A 184 11.19 -4.92 11.31
N LEU A 185 10.38 -4.03 10.71
CA LEU A 185 9.33 -4.39 9.75
C LEU A 185 9.94 -5.11 8.53
N ILE A 186 11.03 -4.59 7.98
CA ILE A 186 11.76 -5.19 6.85
C ILE A 186 12.28 -6.59 7.20
N GLU A 187 12.91 -6.77 8.36
CA GLU A 187 13.44 -8.06 8.77
C GLU A 187 12.34 -9.10 9.03
N ASN A 188 11.18 -8.67 9.50
CA ASN A 188 10.04 -9.54 9.72
C ASN A 188 9.41 -9.95 8.39
N THR A 189 9.28 -9.02 7.42
CA THR A 189 8.75 -9.37 6.10
C THR A 189 9.65 -10.36 5.36
N LYS A 190 10.98 -10.26 5.47
CA LYS A 190 11.92 -11.23 4.89
C LYS A 190 11.74 -12.66 5.38
N LYS A 191 11.20 -12.83 6.60
CA LYS A 191 11.00 -14.14 7.25
C LYS A 191 9.60 -14.72 7.06
N THR A 192 8.70 -13.96 6.42
CA THR A 192 7.30 -14.32 6.29
C THR A 192 6.96 -14.65 4.83
N ASP A 193 6.23 -15.73 4.60
CA ASP A 193 5.71 -16.07 3.27
C ASP A 193 4.38 -15.34 3.01
N TYR A 194 4.38 -14.43 2.04
CA TYR A 194 3.21 -13.67 1.60
C TYR A 194 2.61 -14.18 0.30
N THR A 195 3.10 -15.30 -0.25
CA THR A 195 2.66 -15.82 -1.55
C THR A 195 1.31 -16.49 -1.51
N ASN A 196 0.87 -16.94 -0.33
CA ASN A 196 -0.30 -17.79 -0.15
C ASN A 196 -0.23 -19.07 -1.01
N SER A 197 0.96 -19.60 -1.28
CA SER A 197 1.17 -20.77 -2.15
C SER A 197 0.40 -22.02 -1.67
N LYS A 198 0.14 -22.13 -0.37
CA LYS A 198 -0.68 -23.21 0.23
C LYS A 198 -2.13 -23.23 -0.27
N GLU A 199 -2.64 -22.09 -0.75
CA GLU A 199 -3.98 -22.01 -1.33
C GLU A 199 -4.11 -22.80 -2.64
N LEU A 200 -2.98 -23.05 -3.35
CA LEU A 200 -2.99 -23.89 -4.55
C LEU A 200 -3.50 -25.30 -4.27
N SER A 201 -3.16 -25.89 -3.13
CA SER A 201 -3.63 -27.24 -2.76
C SER A 201 -5.15 -27.30 -2.69
N LYS A 202 -5.79 -26.28 -2.12
CA LYS A 202 -7.25 -26.18 -2.04
C LYS A 202 -7.90 -26.14 -3.41
N LEU A 203 -7.27 -25.44 -4.38
CA LEU A 203 -7.78 -25.37 -5.75
C LEU A 203 -7.62 -26.70 -6.48
N TYR A 204 -6.51 -27.42 -6.27
CA TYR A 204 -6.31 -28.74 -6.86
C TYR A 204 -7.29 -29.80 -6.32
N GLU A 205 -7.67 -29.73 -5.03
CA GLU A 205 -8.68 -30.61 -4.43
C GLU A 205 -10.08 -30.43 -5.04
N LEU A 206 -10.36 -29.24 -5.61
CA LEU A 206 -11.64 -28.97 -6.28
C LEU A 206 -11.74 -29.54 -7.70
N ILE A 207 -10.62 -29.88 -8.31
CA ILE A 207 -10.52 -30.30 -9.72
C ILE A 207 -10.44 -31.83 -9.83
N GLN A 208 -10.19 -32.51 -8.72
CA GLN A 208 -10.17 -33.96 -8.61
C GLN A 208 -11.57 -34.51 -8.27
#